data_554977e09ea3107015271591c9a1a1f0
#
_entry.id   554977e09ea3107015271591c9a1a1f0
#
_cell.length_a   1.000
_cell.length_b   1.000
_cell.length_c   1.000
_cell.angle_alpha   90.00
_cell.angle_beta   90.00
_cell.angle_gamma   90.00
#
_symmetry.space_group_name_H-M   'P 1'
#
loop_
_entity.id
_entity.type
_entity.pdbx_description
1 polymer ?
#
loop_
_entity_poly.entity_id
_entity_poly.type
_entity_poly.pdbx_seq_one_letter_code
_entity_poly.pdbx_strand_id
1 'polypeptide(L)'
;MRVDILSKEYPPAIYGGAGVHVAELVRALRGRGDMTVQVHCFGAARDEPDTTGHPDLPELASANAAVQTMGVDLAMVAGTEGADIVHSHTWYANFAGHVASSLLGGMPHIITAHSLEPMRPWKAEQLGGGYRLSSWIEKTAYEAAAAVVAVSEGMRKDVLKSYPSIDPDKVKVVHNGIDSAIWARRPGPDTVRGHGVDPDKPSVIFVGRITRQKGLPYLLRACRELPPEVQVVLLAGAPDTPEIKAEVEALMSDLRTTRDGVVWVPEMLPRAQVTAMLTAATAFVCPSVYEPLGIVNLEAMACELPVVATATGGIPEVVVDGETGWLVPIEQVQDGTGTPVDPDRFVADLAAALNEAVSDPDRARSFGLAGRRRAVDSFSWASIGDRTLEVYRSVLGA
;
A
#
# COMPACT_ATOMS: atom_id res chain seq x y z
N MET A 1 -11.60 -20.84 17.15
CA MET A 1 -11.20 -20.81 15.72
C MET A 1 -9.71 -20.48 15.66
N ARG A 2 -8.93 -21.28 14.93
CA ARG A 2 -7.52 -21.01 14.62
C ARG A 2 -7.39 -20.53 13.18
N VAL A 3 -6.79 -19.36 12.99
CA VAL A 3 -6.50 -18.77 11.68
C VAL A 3 -4.99 -18.66 11.52
N ASP A 4 -4.46 -19.20 10.42
CA ASP A 4 -3.06 -19.13 10.09
C ASP A 4 -2.86 -18.08 8.97
N ILE A 5 -2.18 -16.99 9.31
CA ILE A 5 -1.85 -15.89 8.39
C ILE A 5 -0.53 -16.20 7.69
N LEU A 6 -0.55 -16.19 6.37
CA LEU A 6 0.61 -16.48 5.54
C LEU A 6 1.07 -15.19 4.83
N SER A 7 2.30 -14.77 5.05
CA SER A 7 2.81 -13.53 4.47
C SER A 7 4.32 -13.58 4.23
N LYS A 8 4.78 -12.91 3.18
CA LYS A 8 6.21 -12.65 3.02
C LYS A 8 6.72 -11.64 4.04
N GLU A 9 5.99 -10.55 4.23
CA GLU A 9 6.36 -9.43 5.09
C GLU A 9 5.69 -9.54 6.45
N TYR A 10 6.50 -9.51 7.51
CA TYR A 10 6.04 -9.40 8.90
C TYR A 10 7.17 -8.80 9.76
N PRO A 11 6.88 -8.09 10.86
CA PRO A 11 7.92 -7.47 11.67
C PRO A 11 9.06 -8.43 12.07
N PRO A 12 10.32 -7.97 12.08
CA PRO A 12 10.77 -6.61 11.77
C PRO A 12 10.99 -6.35 10.27
N ALA A 13 10.75 -7.32 9.39
CA ALA A 13 11.01 -7.25 7.95
C ALA A 13 9.76 -6.78 7.18
N ILE A 14 9.50 -5.47 7.20
CA ILE A 14 8.42 -4.82 6.45
C ILE A 14 9.05 -3.80 5.49
N TYR A 15 8.64 -3.83 4.21
CA TYR A 15 9.08 -2.88 3.20
C TYR A 15 7.93 -2.27 2.38
N GLY A 16 6.69 -2.73 2.59
CA GLY A 16 5.52 -2.27 1.83
C GLY A 16 4.22 -2.21 2.63
N GLY A 17 3.19 -1.65 2.01
CA GLY A 17 1.87 -1.50 2.64
C GLY A 17 1.21 -2.83 3.01
N ALA A 18 1.50 -3.90 2.27
CA ALA A 18 0.99 -5.24 2.58
C ALA A 18 1.51 -5.75 3.93
N GLY A 19 2.81 -5.57 4.21
CA GLY A 19 3.40 -5.97 5.49
C GLY A 19 2.87 -5.15 6.66
N VAL A 20 2.64 -3.84 6.47
CA VAL A 20 1.97 -2.99 7.46
C VAL A 20 0.55 -3.51 7.73
N HIS A 21 -0.23 -3.79 6.68
CA HIS A 21 -1.57 -4.35 6.82
C HIS A 21 -1.56 -5.65 7.62
N VAL A 22 -0.69 -6.61 7.27
CA VAL A 22 -0.62 -7.90 7.97
C VAL A 22 -0.30 -7.73 9.45
N ALA A 23 0.69 -6.91 9.79
CA ALA A 23 1.07 -6.66 11.18
C ALA A 23 -0.08 -6.07 12.01
N GLU A 24 -0.78 -5.07 11.45
CA GLU A 24 -1.88 -4.42 12.16
C GLU A 24 -3.14 -5.29 12.20
N LEU A 25 -3.46 -6.04 11.14
CA LEU A 25 -4.55 -7.00 11.13
C LEU A 25 -4.34 -8.11 12.18
N VAL A 26 -3.14 -8.70 12.23
CA VAL A 26 -2.79 -9.70 13.25
C VAL A 26 -2.96 -9.13 14.66
N ARG A 27 -2.48 -7.90 14.90
CA ARG A 27 -2.66 -7.22 16.19
C ARG A 27 -4.15 -7.06 16.53
N ALA A 28 -4.96 -6.60 15.57
CA ALA A 28 -6.40 -6.42 15.78
C ALA A 28 -7.12 -7.75 16.05
N LEU A 29 -6.80 -8.81 15.32
CA LEU A 29 -7.41 -10.12 15.50
C LEU A 29 -6.98 -10.78 16.82
N ARG A 30 -5.68 -10.75 17.18
CA ARG A 30 -5.18 -11.26 18.47
C ARG A 30 -5.76 -10.51 19.65
N GLY A 31 -5.95 -9.18 19.52
CA GLY A 31 -6.53 -8.33 20.56
C GLY A 31 -7.98 -8.66 20.90
N ARG A 32 -8.70 -9.40 20.07
CA ARG A 32 -10.08 -9.84 20.33
C ARG A 32 -10.17 -10.92 21.41
N GLY A 33 -9.21 -11.85 21.47
CA GLY A 33 -9.18 -12.94 22.42
C GLY A 33 -10.18 -14.09 22.18
N ASP A 34 -10.99 -14.02 21.11
CA ASP A 34 -11.98 -15.03 20.75
C ASP A 34 -11.49 -16.01 19.67
N MET A 35 -10.24 -15.89 19.24
CA MET A 35 -9.58 -16.74 18.25
C MET A 35 -8.08 -16.89 18.53
N THR A 36 -7.47 -17.92 17.95
CA THR A 36 -6.02 -18.09 17.88
C THR A 36 -5.54 -17.66 16.51
N VAL A 37 -4.54 -16.78 16.45
CA VAL A 37 -3.94 -16.30 15.20
C VAL A 37 -2.47 -16.67 15.17
N GLN A 38 -2.12 -17.61 14.31
CA GLN A 38 -0.72 -17.96 14.02
C GLN A 38 -0.24 -17.21 12.77
N VAL A 39 1.03 -16.86 12.74
CA VAL A 39 1.65 -16.19 11.59
C VAL A 39 2.79 -17.05 11.06
N HIS A 40 2.76 -17.30 9.77
CA HIS A 40 3.87 -17.88 9.02
C HIS A 40 4.43 -16.83 8.08
N CYS A 41 5.69 -16.44 8.26
CA CYS A 41 6.30 -15.39 7.45
C CYS A 41 7.68 -15.81 6.94
N PHE A 42 8.18 -15.11 5.92
CA PHE A 42 9.53 -15.36 5.39
C PHE A 42 10.60 -14.85 6.36
N GLY A 43 11.77 -15.49 6.28
CA GLY A 43 12.99 -15.09 6.99
C GLY A 43 13.24 -15.87 8.28
N ALA A 44 14.13 -15.35 9.12
CA ALA A 44 14.57 -16.00 10.34
C ALA A 44 13.43 -16.23 11.36
N ALA A 45 13.69 -17.12 12.33
CA ALA A 45 12.80 -17.35 13.47
C ALA A 45 12.40 -16.03 14.17
N ARG A 46 11.23 -16.01 14.76
CA ARG A 46 10.68 -14.85 15.50
C ARG A 46 10.57 -15.18 16.98
N ASP A 47 10.83 -14.17 17.81
CA ASP A 47 10.64 -14.29 19.27
C ASP A 47 9.18 -14.03 19.69
N GLU A 48 8.35 -13.51 18.77
CA GLU A 48 6.93 -13.25 19.00
C GLU A 48 6.16 -14.56 19.10
N PRO A 49 5.33 -14.75 20.16
CA PRO A 49 4.47 -15.93 20.29
C PRO A 49 3.58 -16.14 19.07
N ASP A 50 3.25 -17.40 18.76
CA ASP A 50 2.38 -17.76 17.63
C ASP A 50 2.87 -17.22 16.28
N THR A 51 4.20 -17.10 16.12
CA THR A 51 4.81 -16.58 14.90
C THR A 51 6.01 -17.44 14.48
N THR A 52 5.95 -17.97 13.25
CA THR A 52 7.00 -18.83 12.69
C THR A 52 7.63 -18.14 11.48
N GLY A 53 8.95 -17.93 11.54
CA GLY A 53 9.74 -17.49 10.39
C GLY A 53 10.22 -18.69 9.58
N HIS A 54 10.10 -18.61 8.25
CA HIS A 54 10.55 -19.64 7.31
C HIS A 54 11.69 -19.06 6.47
N PRO A 55 12.94 -19.49 6.70
CA PRO A 55 14.10 -18.98 5.95
C PRO A 55 14.10 -19.48 4.50
N ASP A 56 14.82 -18.74 3.65
CA ASP A 56 15.12 -19.20 2.29
C ASP A 56 15.83 -20.56 2.33
N LEU A 57 15.52 -21.41 1.34
CA LEU A 57 16.13 -22.71 1.21
C LEU A 57 17.51 -22.58 0.54
N PRO A 58 18.61 -22.98 1.20
CA PRO A 58 19.97 -22.86 0.64
C PRO A 58 20.13 -23.58 -0.71
N GLU A 59 19.41 -24.68 -0.92
CA GLU A 59 19.42 -25.47 -2.15
C GLU A 59 18.86 -24.69 -3.35
N LEU A 60 18.03 -23.68 -3.10
CA LEU A 60 17.44 -22.83 -4.11
C LEU A 60 18.11 -21.46 -4.26
N ALA A 61 19.23 -21.22 -3.57
CA ALA A 61 19.89 -19.90 -3.56
C ALA A 61 20.32 -19.40 -4.95
N SER A 62 20.60 -20.29 -5.90
CA SER A 62 20.94 -19.95 -7.27
C SER A 62 19.73 -19.93 -8.22
N ALA A 63 18.53 -20.28 -7.74
CA ALA A 63 17.33 -20.34 -8.55
C ALA A 63 16.73 -18.92 -8.76
N ASN A 64 15.81 -18.81 -9.74
CA ASN A 64 15.03 -17.60 -9.91
C ASN A 64 14.25 -17.26 -8.63
N ALA A 65 14.11 -15.96 -8.31
CA ALA A 65 13.45 -15.48 -7.10
C ALA A 65 12.02 -16.03 -6.90
N ALA A 66 11.28 -16.29 -7.98
CA ALA A 66 9.95 -16.88 -7.88
C ALA A 66 10.01 -18.37 -7.44
N VAL A 67 11.06 -19.10 -7.85
CA VAL A 67 11.28 -20.50 -7.40
C VAL A 67 11.72 -20.51 -5.93
N GLN A 68 12.57 -19.58 -5.51
CA GLN A 68 12.93 -19.42 -4.10
C GLN A 68 11.69 -19.16 -3.23
N THR A 69 10.79 -18.27 -3.68
CA THR A 69 9.50 -18.00 -3.03
C THR A 69 8.67 -19.27 -2.86
N MET A 70 8.50 -20.07 -3.91
CA MET A 70 7.78 -21.34 -3.84
C MET A 70 8.40 -22.33 -2.83
N GLY A 71 9.73 -22.35 -2.72
CA GLY A 71 10.42 -23.18 -1.74
C GLY A 71 10.01 -22.82 -0.30
N VAL A 72 9.97 -21.54 0.03
CA VAL A 72 9.51 -21.05 1.33
C VAL A 72 8.03 -21.35 1.55
N ASP A 73 7.19 -21.16 0.53
CA ASP A 73 5.77 -21.51 0.58
C ASP A 73 5.53 -22.97 0.96
N LEU A 74 6.27 -23.90 0.35
CA LEU A 74 6.17 -25.33 0.68
C LEU A 74 6.58 -25.61 2.13
N ALA A 75 7.57 -24.90 2.66
CA ALA A 75 7.95 -25.02 4.06
C ALA A 75 6.87 -24.51 5.03
N MET A 76 6.06 -23.51 4.62
CA MET A 76 4.95 -23.01 5.42
C MET A 76 3.81 -24.03 5.56
N VAL A 77 3.52 -24.82 4.52
CA VAL A 77 2.35 -25.72 4.47
C VAL A 77 2.27 -26.64 5.68
N ALA A 78 3.39 -27.27 6.07
CA ALA A 78 3.41 -28.19 7.21
C ALA A 78 3.02 -27.51 8.54
N GLY A 79 3.30 -26.22 8.69
CA GLY A 79 2.97 -25.47 9.89
C GLY A 79 1.48 -25.14 10.03
N THR A 80 0.70 -25.23 8.93
CA THR A 80 -0.73 -24.90 8.93
C THR A 80 -1.63 -26.07 9.30
N GLU A 81 -1.08 -27.26 9.57
CA GLU A 81 -1.89 -28.41 9.98
C GLU A 81 -2.70 -28.10 11.26
N GLY A 82 -4.01 -28.40 11.19
CA GLY A 82 -4.94 -28.13 12.28
C GLY A 82 -5.47 -26.69 12.35
N ALA A 83 -5.17 -25.84 11.37
CA ALA A 83 -5.87 -24.55 11.21
C ALA A 83 -7.31 -24.77 10.73
N ASP A 84 -8.22 -23.90 11.19
CA ASP A 84 -9.59 -23.85 10.64
C ASP A 84 -9.62 -23.07 9.32
N ILE A 85 -8.73 -22.09 9.15
CA ILE A 85 -8.60 -21.22 7.97
C ILE A 85 -7.11 -20.91 7.73
N VAL A 86 -6.70 -20.89 6.46
CA VAL A 86 -5.47 -20.23 6.03
C VAL A 86 -5.81 -18.93 5.30
N HIS A 87 -5.14 -17.84 5.65
CA HIS A 87 -5.33 -16.53 5.04
C HIS A 87 -4.00 -15.98 4.53
N SER A 88 -3.83 -15.93 3.22
CA SER A 88 -2.59 -15.51 2.59
C SER A 88 -2.65 -14.07 2.05
N HIS A 89 -1.49 -13.43 2.05
CA HIS A 89 -1.31 -12.05 1.60
C HIS A 89 -0.27 -11.97 0.50
N THR A 90 -0.63 -11.44 -0.65
CA THR A 90 0.17 -11.32 -1.89
C THR A 90 0.51 -12.68 -2.52
N TRP A 91 0.92 -12.65 -3.79
CA TRP A 91 1.31 -13.86 -4.53
C TRP A 91 2.47 -14.62 -3.84
N TYR A 92 3.28 -13.92 -3.06
CA TYR A 92 4.42 -14.49 -2.34
C TYR A 92 4.04 -15.57 -1.31
N ALA A 93 2.80 -15.59 -0.84
CA ALA A 93 2.31 -16.58 0.12
C ALA A 93 1.04 -17.30 -0.36
N ASN A 94 0.50 -16.90 -1.53
CA ASN A 94 -0.72 -17.49 -2.07
C ASN A 94 -0.55 -18.96 -2.42
N PHE A 95 0.65 -19.36 -2.86
CA PHE A 95 0.93 -20.77 -3.17
C PHE A 95 0.89 -21.64 -1.92
N ALA A 96 1.45 -21.18 -0.81
CA ALA A 96 1.36 -21.89 0.47
C ALA A 96 -0.09 -22.13 0.89
N GLY A 97 -0.94 -21.08 0.84
CA GLY A 97 -2.37 -21.20 1.16
C GLY A 97 -3.13 -22.13 0.24
N HIS A 98 -2.86 -22.08 -1.06
CA HIS A 98 -3.47 -22.97 -2.06
C HIS A 98 -3.10 -24.43 -1.83
N VAL A 99 -1.81 -24.73 -1.61
CA VAL A 99 -1.32 -26.09 -1.34
C VAL A 99 -1.87 -26.61 -0.02
N ALA A 100 -1.83 -25.81 1.05
CA ALA A 100 -2.38 -26.17 2.35
C ALA A 100 -3.87 -26.55 2.26
N SER A 101 -4.68 -25.71 1.63
CA SER A 101 -6.11 -25.98 1.39
C SER A 101 -6.34 -27.26 0.62
N SER A 102 -5.51 -27.55 -0.39
CA SER A 102 -5.65 -28.72 -1.25
C SER A 102 -5.23 -30.03 -0.56
N LEU A 103 -4.21 -30.00 0.30
CA LEU A 103 -3.61 -31.20 0.90
C LEU A 103 -4.16 -31.51 2.30
N LEU A 104 -4.52 -30.51 3.09
CA LEU A 104 -4.83 -30.65 4.50
C LEU A 104 -6.35 -30.66 4.78
N GLY A 105 -7.10 -31.49 4.07
CA GLY A 105 -8.52 -31.73 4.35
C GLY A 105 -9.49 -30.68 3.84
N GLY A 106 -9.08 -29.83 2.88
CA GLY A 106 -9.94 -28.84 2.26
C GLY A 106 -10.29 -27.64 3.15
N MET A 107 -9.40 -27.29 4.08
CA MET A 107 -9.59 -26.10 4.90
C MET A 107 -9.71 -24.84 4.00
N PRO A 108 -10.61 -23.90 4.31
CA PRO A 108 -10.81 -22.71 3.50
C PRO A 108 -9.54 -21.89 3.36
N HIS A 109 -9.18 -21.51 2.11
CA HIS A 109 -8.14 -20.56 1.82
C HIS A 109 -8.77 -19.21 1.49
N ILE A 110 -8.40 -18.18 2.23
CA ILE A 110 -8.77 -16.78 2.01
C ILE A 110 -7.56 -16.03 1.53
N ILE A 111 -7.75 -15.10 0.58
CA ILE A 111 -6.70 -14.25 0.03
C ILE A 111 -7.05 -12.80 0.25
N THR A 112 -6.13 -11.98 0.78
CA THR A 112 -6.25 -10.52 0.66
C THR A 112 -5.50 -10.00 -0.56
N ALA A 113 -6.23 -9.35 -1.45
CA ALA A 113 -5.73 -8.71 -2.66
C ALA A 113 -5.15 -7.34 -2.34
N HIS A 114 -3.83 -7.25 -2.16
CA HIS A 114 -3.10 -5.98 -1.98
C HIS A 114 -2.66 -5.36 -3.29
N SER A 115 -2.53 -6.16 -4.32
CA SER A 115 -2.18 -5.81 -5.70
C SER A 115 -2.36 -7.06 -6.55
N LEU A 116 -2.44 -6.90 -7.87
CA LEU A 116 -2.60 -8.00 -8.81
C LEU A 116 -1.46 -8.00 -9.82
N GLU A 117 -0.91 -9.17 -10.13
CA GLU A 117 0.16 -9.31 -11.12
C GLU A 117 -0.27 -8.77 -12.51
N PRO A 118 -1.48 -9.07 -13.04
CA PRO A 118 -1.93 -8.51 -14.32
C PRO A 118 -2.03 -6.98 -14.37
N MET A 119 -2.21 -6.33 -13.21
CA MET A 119 -2.29 -4.86 -13.10
C MET A 119 -0.92 -4.21 -12.89
N ARG A 120 0.15 -4.99 -12.94
CA ARG A 120 1.53 -4.53 -12.75
C ARG A 120 2.49 -5.14 -13.78
N PRO A 121 2.25 -4.94 -15.08
CA PRO A 121 3.05 -5.56 -16.14
C PRO A 121 4.54 -5.19 -16.09
N TRP A 122 4.88 -4.02 -15.51
CA TRP A 122 6.27 -3.61 -15.24
C TRP A 122 7.03 -4.54 -14.29
N LYS A 123 6.34 -5.40 -13.53
CA LYS A 123 6.96 -6.44 -12.69
C LYS A 123 7.76 -7.45 -13.51
N ALA A 124 7.47 -7.61 -14.78
CA ALA A 124 8.27 -8.44 -15.68
C ALA A 124 9.73 -7.94 -15.80
N GLU A 125 9.96 -6.63 -15.65
CA GLU A 125 11.30 -6.04 -15.63
C GLU A 125 12.10 -6.49 -14.40
N GLN A 126 11.42 -6.70 -13.24
CA GLN A 126 12.04 -7.10 -11.99
C GLN A 126 12.24 -8.62 -11.88
N LEU A 127 11.24 -9.40 -12.26
CA LEU A 127 11.20 -10.84 -12.07
C LEU A 127 11.67 -11.64 -13.30
N GLY A 128 11.79 -10.99 -14.46
CA GLY A 128 12.12 -11.64 -15.72
C GLY A 128 11.20 -12.83 -15.99
N GLY A 129 11.76 -14.02 -16.24
CA GLY A 129 10.99 -15.25 -16.44
C GLY A 129 10.13 -15.67 -15.24
N GLY A 130 10.48 -15.21 -14.04
CA GLY A 130 9.73 -15.46 -12.82
C GLY A 130 8.34 -14.81 -12.79
N TYR A 131 8.12 -13.75 -13.58
CA TYR A 131 6.81 -13.11 -13.69
C TYR A 131 5.70 -14.05 -14.21
N ARG A 132 6.04 -14.97 -15.11
CA ARG A 132 5.09 -15.99 -15.57
C ARG A 132 4.68 -16.93 -14.44
N LEU A 133 5.63 -17.25 -13.56
CA LEU A 133 5.39 -18.13 -12.42
C LEU A 133 4.54 -17.41 -11.36
N SER A 134 4.87 -16.16 -10.99
CA SER A 134 4.08 -15.40 -10.04
C SER A 134 2.65 -15.17 -10.51
N SER A 135 2.45 -14.86 -11.80
CA SER A 135 1.13 -14.70 -12.40
C SER A 135 0.32 -16.00 -12.42
N TRP A 136 0.98 -17.14 -12.67
CA TRP A 136 0.33 -18.45 -12.60
C TRP A 136 -0.07 -18.82 -11.16
N ILE A 137 0.82 -18.61 -10.20
CA ILE A 137 0.54 -18.84 -8.77
C ILE A 137 -0.66 -18.01 -8.34
N GLU A 138 -0.62 -16.70 -8.59
CA GLU A 138 -1.69 -15.79 -8.21
C GLU A 138 -3.02 -16.22 -8.81
N LYS A 139 -3.09 -16.42 -10.12
CA LYS A 139 -4.31 -16.87 -10.79
C LYS A 139 -4.86 -18.16 -10.19
N THR A 140 -4.01 -19.19 -10.06
CA THR A 140 -4.42 -20.51 -9.57
C THR A 140 -4.98 -20.43 -8.15
N ALA A 141 -4.32 -19.67 -7.28
CA ALA A 141 -4.76 -19.49 -5.90
C ALA A 141 -6.07 -18.72 -5.81
N TYR A 142 -6.20 -17.62 -6.56
CA TYR A 142 -7.43 -16.78 -6.57
C TYR A 142 -8.64 -17.53 -7.08
N GLU A 143 -8.52 -18.30 -8.17
CA GLU A 143 -9.62 -19.07 -8.73
C GLU A 143 -10.08 -20.22 -7.80
N ALA A 144 -9.17 -20.76 -6.98
CA ALA A 144 -9.46 -21.83 -6.04
C ALA A 144 -9.90 -21.34 -4.64
N ALA A 145 -9.69 -20.06 -4.32
CA ALA A 145 -9.94 -19.53 -2.99
C ALA A 145 -11.40 -19.66 -2.57
N ALA A 146 -11.63 -19.88 -1.27
CA ALA A 146 -12.97 -19.87 -0.66
C ALA A 146 -13.54 -18.45 -0.64
N ALA A 147 -12.70 -17.45 -0.37
CA ALA A 147 -13.03 -16.02 -0.49
C ALA A 147 -11.79 -15.20 -0.86
N VAL A 148 -12.02 -14.07 -1.52
CA VAL A 148 -11.01 -13.04 -1.80
C VAL A 148 -11.43 -11.75 -1.11
N VAL A 149 -10.58 -11.24 -0.24
CA VAL A 149 -10.74 -9.92 0.39
C VAL A 149 -10.08 -8.88 -0.51
N ALA A 150 -10.87 -8.02 -1.12
CA ALA A 150 -10.39 -6.87 -1.86
C ALA A 150 -10.29 -5.66 -0.92
N VAL A 151 -9.16 -4.93 -0.95
CA VAL A 151 -8.93 -3.79 -0.06
C VAL A 151 -9.72 -2.53 -0.45
N SER A 152 -10.47 -2.58 -1.55
CA SER A 152 -11.36 -1.51 -2.03
C SER A 152 -12.34 -2.05 -3.06
N GLU A 153 -13.41 -1.29 -3.37
CA GLU A 153 -14.29 -1.59 -4.51
C GLU A 153 -13.53 -1.48 -5.84
N GLY A 154 -12.56 -0.56 -5.92
CA GLY A 154 -11.63 -0.49 -7.05
C GLY A 154 -10.88 -1.81 -7.23
N MET A 155 -10.27 -2.33 -6.17
CA MET A 155 -9.58 -3.63 -6.18
C MET A 155 -10.53 -4.79 -6.49
N ARG A 156 -11.77 -4.76 -5.99
CA ARG A 156 -12.78 -5.77 -6.33
C ARG A 156 -13.05 -5.82 -7.83
N LYS A 157 -13.20 -4.67 -8.47
CA LYS A 157 -13.37 -4.58 -9.93
C LYS A 157 -12.14 -5.13 -10.66
N ASP A 158 -10.94 -4.79 -10.19
CA ASP A 158 -9.68 -5.28 -10.77
C ASP A 158 -9.54 -6.80 -10.65
N VAL A 159 -9.90 -7.39 -9.50
CA VAL A 159 -9.92 -8.86 -9.30
C VAL A 159 -10.87 -9.53 -10.31
N LEU A 160 -12.11 -9.06 -10.40
CA LEU A 160 -13.10 -9.63 -11.30
C LEU A 160 -12.77 -9.45 -12.79
N LYS A 161 -12.11 -8.34 -13.14
CA LYS A 161 -11.59 -8.10 -14.49
C LYS A 161 -10.41 -9.01 -14.82
N SER A 162 -9.49 -9.20 -13.88
CA SER A 162 -8.27 -10.01 -14.06
C SER A 162 -8.56 -11.52 -14.05
N TYR A 163 -9.53 -11.95 -13.27
CA TYR A 163 -9.90 -13.35 -13.04
C TYR A 163 -11.40 -13.55 -13.19
N PRO A 164 -11.94 -13.48 -14.41
CA PRO A 164 -13.39 -13.49 -14.67
C PRO A 164 -14.09 -14.82 -14.35
N SER A 165 -13.35 -15.88 -14.05
CA SER A 165 -13.87 -17.16 -13.56
C SER A 165 -14.26 -17.15 -12.08
N ILE A 166 -13.84 -16.14 -11.32
CA ILE A 166 -14.17 -16.02 -9.90
C ILE A 166 -15.62 -15.57 -9.75
N ASP A 167 -16.36 -16.30 -8.91
CA ASP A 167 -17.71 -15.89 -8.50
C ASP A 167 -17.65 -14.53 -7.79
N PRO A 168 -18.36 -13.50 -8.28
CA PRO A 168 -18.37 -12.17 -7.68
C PRO A 168 -18.75 -12.16 -6.18
N ASP A 169 -19.57 -13.14 -5.74
CA ASP A 169 -19.99 -13.26 -4.34
C ASP A 169 -18.87 -13.74 -3.42
N LYS A 170 -17.81 -14.32 -3.96
CA LYS A 170 -16.60 -14.67 -3.19
C LYS A 170 -15.67 -13.47 -2.95
N VAL A 171 -15.83 -12.36 -3.70
CA VAL A 171 -14.97 -11.17 -3.56
C VAL A 171 -15.63 -10.18 -2.61
N LYS A 172 -15.10 -10.10 -1.40
CA LYS A 172 -15.58 -9.24 -0.30
C LYS A 172 -14.69 -8.01 -0.16
N VAL A 173 -15.29 -6.84 0.10
CA VAL A 173 -14.51 -5.63 0.32
C VAL A 173 -14.29 -5.43 1.82
N VAL A 174 -13.00 -5.42 2.22
CA VAL A 174 -12.56 -5.04 3.55
C VAL A 174 -11.37 -4.10 3.40
N HIS A 175 -11.57 -2.82 3.70
CA HIS A 175 -10.52 -1.80 3.56
C HIS A 175 -9.34 -2.07 4.49
N ASN A 176 -8.20 -1.44 4.20
CA ASN A 176 -7.11 -1.34 5.17
C ASN A 176 -7.47 -0.34 6.27
N GLY A 177 -6.92 -0.57 7.45
CA GLY A 177 -7.11 0.31 8.61
C GLY A 177 -5.97 1.30 8.80
N ILE A 178 -6.19 2.20 9.78
CA ILE A 178 -5.19 3.13 10.31
C ILE A 178 -5.18 3.06 11.84
N ASP A 179 -3.99 3.12 12.44
CA ASP A 179 -3.84 3.37 13.87
C ASP A 179 -3.75 4.87 14.13
N SER A 180 -4.88 5.48 14.46
CA SER A 180 -4.99 6.92 14.70
C SER A 180 -4.34 7.39 16.01
N ALA A 181 -3.90 6.50 16.89
CA ALA A 181 -3.09 6.84 18.06
C ALA A 181 -1.61 7.00 17.69
N ILE A 182 -1.15 6.18 16.74
CA ILE A 182 0.21 6.25 16.20
C ILE A 182 0.31 7.39 15.19
N TRP A 183 -0.60 7.41 14.20
CA TRP A 183 -0.71 8.46 13.20
C TRP A 183 -1.60 9.59 13.72
N ALA A 184 -0.98 10.59 14.29
CA ALA A 184 -1.64 11.77 14.82
C ALA A 184 -0.75 12.99 14.62
N ARG A 185 -1.36 14.16 14.53
CA ARG A 185 -0.62 15.42 14.47
C ARG A 185 0.37 15.53 15.63
N ARG A 186 1.67 15.58 15.32
CA ARG A 186 2.78 15.68 16.27
C ARG A 186 3.80 16.67 15.76
N PRO A 187 3.80 17.92 16.24
CA PRO A 187 4.83 18.90 15.88
C PRO A 187 6.22 18.40 16.23
N GLY A 188 7.15 18.59 15.32
CA GLY A 188 8.56 18.24 15.49
C GLY A 188 9.47 19.16 14.68
N PRO A 189 9.46 20.50 14.96
CA PRO A 189 10.14 21.47 14.11
C PRO A 189 11.65 21.22 13.97
N ASP A 190 12.32 20.72 15.01
CA ASP A 190 13.74 20.40 14.95
C ASP A 190 14.03 19.22 14.02
N THR A 191 13.17 18.18 14.04
CA THR A 191 13.24 17.06 13.10
C THR A 191 13.07 17.56 11.66
N VAL A 192 12.07 18.41 11.43
CA VAL A 192 11.76 18.96 10.11
C VAL A 192 12.93 19.78 9.57
N ARG A 193 13.49 20.70 10.39
CA ARG A 193 14.68 21.49 10.04
C ARG A 193 15.90 20.62 9.83
N GLY A 194 16.06 19.55 10.61
CA GLY A 194 17.16 18.58 10.47
C GLY A 194 17.19 17.89 9.10
N HIS A 195 16.04 17.79 8.42
CA HIS A 195 15.94 17.29 7.06
C HIS A 195 15.98 18.40 5.98
N GLY A 196 16.28 19.63 6.36
CA GLY A 196 16.40 20.76 5.42
C GLY A 196 15.07 21.39 4.99
N VAL A 197 13.98 21.11 5.71
CA VAL A 197 12.67 21.72 5.47
C VAL A 197 12.42 22.84 6.47
N ASP A 198 11.96 23.98 6.01
CA ASP A 198 11.53 25.09 6.85
C ASP A 198 10.06 24.90 7.27
N PRO A 199 9.77 24.62 8.55
CA PRO A 199 8.39 24.37 9.00
C PRO A 199 7.48 25.61 8.97
N ASP A 200 8.06 26.80 8.77
CA ASP A 200 7.34 28.08 8.75
C ASP A 200 6.92 28.47 7.31
N LYS A 201 7.34 27.67 6.30
CA LYS A 201 6.97 27.87 4.89
C LYS A 201 5.95 26.83 4.43
N PRO A 202 5.05 27.18 3.50
CA PRO A 202 4.16 26.18 2.91
C PRO A 202 4.96 25.10 2.18
N SER A 203 4.47 23.85 2.25
CA SER A 203 5.12 22.74 1.57
C SER A 203 4.11 21.69 1.08
N VAL A 204 4.43 21.06 -0.03
CA VAL A 204 3.78 19.84 -0.49
C VAL A 204 4.69 18.65 -0.21
N ILE A 205 4.13 17.56 0.31
CA ILE A 205 4.92 16.39 0.71
C ILE A 205 4.42 15.12 0.01
N PHE A 206 5.38 14.34 -0.51
CA PHE A 206 5.17 12.98 -1.01
C PHE A 206 5.88 11.98 -0.11
N VAL A 207 5.23 10.86 0.17
CA VAL A 207 5.82 9.73 0.92
C VAL A 207 5.61 8.44 0.15
N GLY A 208 6.67 7.74 -0.21
CA GLY A 208 6.54 6.46 -0.92
C GLY A 208 7.82 5.98 -1.58
N ARG A 209 7.75 4.78 -2.20
CA ARG A 209 8.84 4.25 -3.02
C ARG A 209 8.88 4.94 -4.39
N ILE A 210 10.05 4.96 -4.99
CA ILE A 210 10.22 5.44 -6.37
C ILE A 210 9.85 4.31 -7.33
N THR A 211 8.58 4.29 -7.75
CA THR A 211 8.04 3.29 -8.67
C THR A 211 7.19 3.97 -9.74
N ARG A 212 7.01 3.32 -10.91
CA ARG A 212 6.11 3.85 -11.95
C ARG A 212 4.69 4.03 -11.42
N GLN A 213 4.23 3.08 -10.62
CA GLN A 213 2.92 3.10 -9.95
C GLN A 213 2.66 4.39 -9.17
N LYS A 214 3.68 4.93 -8.51
CA LYS A 214 3.53 6.09 -7.61
C LYS A 214 3.50 7.45 -8.32
N GLY A 215 3.71 7.49 -9.63
CA GLY A 215 3.51 8.68 -10.45
C GLY A 215 4.44 9.86 -10.15
N LEU A 216 5.57 9.63 -9.48
CA LEU A 216 6.50 10.68 -9.08
C LEU A 216 7.00 11.57 -10.24
N PRO A 217 7.24 11.06 -11.47
CA PRO A 217 7.59 11.91 -12.60
C PRO A 217 6.52 12.97 -12.93
N TYR A 218 5.23 12.64 -12.81
CA TYR A 218 4.15 13.61 -13.05
C TYR A 218 4.12 14.67 -11.95
N LEU A 219 4.33 14.28 -10.67
CA LEU A 219 4.42 15.23 -9.56
C LEU A 219 5.55 16.22 -9.77
N LEU A 220 6.76 15.76 -10.10
CA LEU A 220 7.92 16.63 -10.29
C LEU A 220 7.71 17.63 -11.42
N ARG A 221 7.02 17.23 -12.49
CA ARG A 221 6.62 18.13 -13.57
C ARG A 221 5.57 19.16 -13.09
N ALA A 222 4.56 18.74 -12.34
CA ALA A 222 3.52 19.62 -11.80
C ALA A 222 4.09 20.64 -10.81
N CYS A 223 5.10 20.26 -10.01
CA CYS A 223 5.74 21.16 -9.04
C CYS A 223 6.46 22.36 -9.66
N ARG A 224 6.69 22.38 -10.97
CA ARG A 224 7.26 23.57 -11.65
C ARG A 224 6.31 24.76 -11.61
N GLU A 225 5.00 24.51 -11.56
CA GLU A 225 3.94 25.52 -11.59
C GLU A 225 3.54 26.01 -10.17
N LEU A 226 4.19 25.49 -9.11
CA LEU A 226 3.95 25.94 -7.74
C LEU A 226 4.59 27.32 -7.48
N PRO A 227 4.01 28.16 -6.62
CA PRO A 227 4.65 29.40 -6.15
C PRO A 227 6.06 29.15 -5.61
N PRO A 228 7.02 30.07 -5.83
CA PRO A 228 8.43 29.83 -5.51
C PRO A 228 8.70 29.66 -4.01
N GLU A 229 7.84 30.17 -3.13
CA GLU A 229 7.93 30.03 -1.68
C GLU A 229 7.51 28.65 -1.17
N VAL A 230 6.76 27.86 -1.97
CA VAL A 230 6.28 26.52 -1.60
C VAL A 230 7.42 25.52 -1.71
N GLN A 231 7.71 24.81 -0.63
CA GLN A 231 8.69 23.74 -0.63
C GLN A 231 8.12 22.44 -1.21
N VAL A 232 8.94 21.69 -1.92
CA VAL A 232 8.65 20.35 -2.43
C VAL A 232 9.43 19.33 -1.64
N VAL A 233 8.76 18.50 -0.86
CA VAL A 233 9.38 17.55 0.06
C VAL A 233 9.09 16.13 -0.40
N LEU A 234 10.14 15.37 -0.69
CA LEU A 234 10.05 13.98 -1.10
C LEU A 234 10.70 13.07 -0.06
N LEU A 235 9.89 12.30 0.66
CA LEU A 235 10.34 11.15 1.44
C LEU A 235 10.23 9.93 0.54
N ALA A 236 11.22 9.76 -0.35
CA ALA A 236 11.13 8.86 -1.47
C ALA A 236 12.42 8.06 -1.66
N GLY A 237 12.32 6.74 -1.49
CA GLY A 237 13.45 5.81 -1.62
C GLY A 237 13.07 4.53 -2.34
N ALA A 238 13.97 3.55 -2.29
CA ALA A 238 13.80 2.20 -2.83
C ALA A 238 13.24 2.18 -4.27
N PRO A 239 13.99 2.68 -5.26
CA PRO A 239 13.58 2.65 -6.67
C PRO A 239 13.44 1.20 -7.14
N ASP A 240 12.36 0.92 -7.89
CA ASP A 240 12.09 -0.43 -8.42
C ASP A 240 13.08 -0.84 -9.51
N THR A 241 13.51 0.11 -10.34
CA THR A 241 14.50 -0.14 -11.42
C THR A 241 15.47 1.04 -11.56
N PRO A 242 16.65 0.82 -12.18
CA PRO A 242 17.60 1.89 -12.48
C PRO A 242 17.02 2.99 -13.38
N GLU A 243 16.13 2.63 -14.31
CA GLU A 243 15.54 3.55 -15.28
C GLU A 243 14.64 4.58 -14.59
N ILE A 244 13.70 4.14 -13.71
CA ILE A 244 12.84 5.07 -12.97
C ILE A 244 13.66 5.93 -11.99
N LYS A 245 14.73 5.37 -11.43
CA LYS A 245 15.67 6.14 -10.60
C LYS A 245 16.29 7.27 -11.39
N ALA A 246 16.88 6.96 -12.55
CA ALA A 246 17.54 7.96 -13.41
C ALA A 246 16.54 9.04 -13.89
N GLU A 247 15.33 8.66 -14.26
CA GLU A 247 14.27 9.58 -14.65
C GLU A 247 13.94 10.57 -13.52
N VAL A 248 13.73 10.07 -12.30
CA VAL A 248 13.42 10.90 -11.13
C VAL A 248 14.59 11.80 -10.76
N GLU A 249 15.82 11.30 -10.79
CA GLU A 249 17.02 12.09 -10.52
C GLU A 249 17.20 13.24 -11.53
N ALA A 250 16.93 12.99 -12.83
CA ALA A 250 16.97 14.01 -13.86
C ALA A 250 15.92 15.09 -13.65
N LEU A 251 14.65 14.69 -13.37
CA LEU A 251 13.57 15.62 -13.09
C LEU A 251 13.80 16.45 -11.83
N MET A 252 14.39 15.84 -10.79
CA MET A 252 14.78 16.55 -9.56
C MET A 252 15.88 17.57 -9.81
N SER A 253 16.90 17.18 -10.58
CA SER A 253 18.00 18.09 -10.95
C SER A 253 17.46 19.29 -11.72
N ASP A 254 16.61 19.07 -12.68
CA ASP A 254 16.00 20.10 -13.49
C ASP A 254 15.08 21.02 -12.63
N LEU A 255 14.24 20.45 -11.76
CA LEU A 255 13.39 21.24 -10.85
C LEU A 255 14.22 22.16 -9.94
N ARG A 256 15.37 21.69 -9.45
CA ARG A 256 16.30 22.48 -8.63
C ARG A 256 16.97 23.62 -9.40
N THR A 257 16.99 23.62 -10.73
CA THR A 257 17.48 24.76 -11.52
C THR A 257 16.47 25.90 -11.61
N THR A 258 15.19 25.61 -11.38
CA THR A 258 14.08 26.55 -11.56
C THR A 258 13.51 27.07 -10.25
N ARG A 259 13.75 26.36 -9.13
CA ARG A 259 13.22 26.74 -7.82
C ARG A 259 14.08 26.26 -6.66
N ASP A 260 14.06 27.00 -5.55
CA ASP A 260 14.58 26.60 -4.26
C ASP A 260 13.58 25.71 -3.47
N GLY A 261 14.00 25.20 -2.30
CA GLY A 261 13.12 24.46 -1.39
C GLY A 261 12.74 23.06 -1.87
N VAL A 262 13.55 22.44 -2.73
CA VAL A 262 13.34 21.05 -3.21
C VAL A 262 14.17 20.10 -2.36
N VAL A 263 13.51 19.45 -1.41
CA VAL A 263 14.11 18.53 -0.45
C VAL A 263 13.80 17.09 -0.81
N TRP A 264 14.82 16.26 -0.88
CA TRP A 264 14.68 14.82 -1.12
C TRP A 264 15.42 14.04 -0.04
N VAL A 265 14.67 13.21 0.69
CA VAL A 265 15.14 12.27 1.71
C VAL A 265 14.99 10.86 1.15
N PRO A 266 16.08 10.22 0.70
CA PRO A 266 16.02 8.91 0.06
C PRO A 266 15.92 7.75 1.05
N GLU A 267 16.24 7.96 2.32
CA GLU A 267 16.21 6.95 3.37
C GLU A 267 14.79 6.71 3.88
N MET A 268 14.53 5.49 4.32
CA MET A 268 13.31 5.17 5.04
C MET A 268 13.37 5.76 6.45
N LEU A 269 12.60 6.81 6.69
CA LEU A 269 12.57 7.47 7.99
C LEU A 269 11.80 6.64 9.03
N PRO A 270 12.20 6.71 10.31
CA PRO A 270 11.38 6.23 11.42
C PRO A 270 10.00 6.91 11.43
N ARG A 271 8.97 6.16 11.79
CA ARG A 271 7.56 6.62 11.78
C ARG A 271 7.36 7.97 12.48
N ALA A 272 8.00 8.18 13.63
CA ALA A 272 7.91 9.46 14.36
C ALA A 272 8.40 10.66 13.54
N GLN A 273 9.46 10.47 12.73
CA GLN A 273 9.96 11.52 11.85
C GLN A 273 9.03 11.75 10.67
N VAL A 274 8.50 10.67 10.05
CA VAL A 274 7.48 10.81 8.99
C VAL A 274 6.26 11.57 9.50
N THR A 275 5.77 11.24 10.71
CA THR A 275 4.63 11.93 11.34
C THR A 275 4.91 13.42 11.57
N ALA A 276 6.14 13.78 12.01
CA ALA A 276 6.55 15.18 12.18
C ALA A 276 6.58 15.92 10.83
N MET A 277 7.09 15.28 9.78
CA MET A 277 7.14 15.85 8.42
C MET A 277 5.74 16.06 7.85
N LEU A 278 4.84 15.06 7.99
CA LEU A 278 3.43 15.19 7.59
C LEU A 278 2.72 16.30 8.39
N THR A 279 3.00 16.40 9.69
CA THR A 279 2.40 17.43 10.56
C THR A 279 2.79 18.86 10.15
N ALA A 280 4.00 19.04 9.61
CA ALA A 280 4.53 20.35 9.19
C ALA A 280 4.10 20.76 7.78
N ALA A 281 3.73 19.80 6.94
CA ALA A 281 3.38 20.07 5.55
C ALA A 281 2.02 20.78 5.41
N THR A 282 1.81 21.45 4.27
CA THR A 282 0.55 22.10 3.91
C THR A 282 -0.42 21.15 3.22
N ALA A 283 0.10 20.26 2.33
CA ALA A 283 -0.69 19.24 1.67
C ALA A 283 0.14 17.99 1.40
N PHE A 284 -0.50 16.81 1.53
CA PHE A 284 0.05 15.53 1.10
C PHE A 284 -0.31 15.29 -0.37
N VAL A 285 0.62 14.70 -1.13
CA VAL A 285 0.41 14.41 -2.55
C VAL A 285 0.51 12.93 -2.83
N CYS A 286 -0.52 12.36 -3.44
CA CYS A 286 -0.55 10.97 -3.91
C CYS A 286 -0.85 10.91 -5.41
N PRO A 287 0.15 11.09 -6.29
CA PRO A 287 -0.03 11.16 -7.74
C PRO A 287 -0.03 9.77 -8.39
N SER A 288 -0.41 8.75 -7.62
CA SER A 288 -0.36 7.35 -8.07
C SER A 288 -1.21 7.11 -9.30
N VAL A 289 -0.68 6.37 -10.27
CA VAL A 289 -1.42 5.92 -11.46
C VAL A 289 -2.09 4.55 -11.23
N TYR A 290 -1.71 3.85 -10.20
CA TYR A 290 -2.35 2.65 -9.70
C TYR A 290 -2.23 2.60 -8.18
N GLU A 291 -3.36 2.54 -7.48
CA GLU A 291 -3.37 2.50 -6.01
C GLU A 291 -4.52 1.61 -5.51
N PRO A 292 -4.23 0.44 -4.97
CA PRO A 292 -5.25 -0.48 -4.47
C PRO A 292 -6.19 0.13 -3.43
N LEU A 293 -5.65 0.88 -2.47
CA LEU A 293 -6.42 1.70 -1.53
C LEU A 293 -5.71 3.02 -1.21
N GLY A 294 -4.39 2.96 -0.89
CA GLY A 294 -3.61 4.12 -0.52
C GLY A 294 -3.57 4.37 0.98
N ILE A 295 -2.97 3.46 1.75
CA ILE A 295 -2.78 3.61 3.22
C ILE A 295 -2.08 4.92 3.55
N VAL A 296 -1.14 5.36 2.71
CA VAL A 296 -0.41 6.63 2.91
C VAL A 296 -1.34 7.86 2.93
N ASN A 297 -2.50 7.81 2.23
CA ASN A 297 -3.51 8.86 2.32
C ASN A 297 -4.18 8.85 3.71
N LEU A 298 -4.47 7.66 4.26
CA LEU A 298 -4.99 7.54 5.63
C LEU A 298 -3.99 8.04 6.67
N GLU A 299 -2.70 7.79 6.47
CA GLU A 299 -1.62 8.28 7.34
C GLU A 299 -1.56 9.81 7.35
N ALA A 300 -1.64 10.43 6.17
CA ALA A 300 -1.69 11.88 6.02
C ALA A 300 -2.96 12.47 6.65
N MET A 301 -4.13 11.91 6.34
CA MET A 301 -5.41 12.33 6.89
C MET A 301 -5.44 12.19 8.42
N ALA A 302 -4.90 11.11 8.96
CA ALA A 302 -4.78 10.91 10.41
C ALA A 302 -3.88 11.96 11.08
N CYS A 303 -2.93 12.53 10.35
CA CYS A 303 -2.09 13.66 10.79
C CYS A 303 -2.74 15.04 10.54
N GLU A 304 -4.03 15.10 10.20
CA GLU A 304 -4.79 16.34 9.87
C GLU A 304 -4.24 17.04 8.62
N LEU A 305 -3.63 16.31 7.70
CA LEU A 305 -3.07 16.85 6.48
C LEU A 305 -4.05 16.61 5.32
N PRO A 306 -4.50 17.66 4.58
CA PRO A 306 -5.34 17.47 3.41
C PRO A 306 -4.57 16.76 2.31
N VAL A 307 -5.30 16.03 1.46
CA VAL A 307 -4.72 15.17 0.44
C VAL A 307 -5.05 15.70 -0.96
N VAL A 308 -4.03 15.85 -1.80
CA VAL A 308 -4.17 16.00 -3.26
C VAL A 308 -3.81 14.66 -3.88
N ALA A 309 -4.77 13.97 -4.49
CA ALA A 309 -4.54 12.62 -4.98
C ALA A 309 -5.20 12.35 -6.33
N THR A 310 -4.67 11.41 -7.08
CA THR A 310 -5.27 10.94 -8.33
C THR A 310 -6.55 10.15 -8.05
N ALA A 311 -7.60 10.40 -8.83
CA ALA A 311 -8.87 9.66 -8.76
C ALA A 311 -8.74 8.26 -9.40
N THR A 312 -7.93 7.37 -8.82
CA THR A 312 -7.67 6.01 -9.34
C THR A 312 -7.76 4.95 -8.24
N GLY A 313 -8.11 3.73 -8.62
CA GLY A 313 -8.19 2.57 -7.73
C GLY A 313 -9.09 2.82 -6.52
N GLY A 314 -8.56 2.58 -5.32
CA GLY A 314 -9.27 2.80 -4.05
C GLY A 314 -9.13 4.21 -3.47
N ILE A 315 -8.36 5.12 -4.08
CA ILE A 315 -8.16 6.48 -3.55
C ILE A 315 -9.49 7.24 -3.33
N PRO A 316 -10.49 7.20 -4.28
CA PRO A 316 -11.77 7.88 -4.07
C PRO A 316 -12.63 7.30 -2.94
N GLU A 317 -12.29 6.12 -2.44
CA GLU A 317 -12.94 5.53 -1.26
C GLU A 317 -12.35 6.05 0.06
N VAL A 318 -11.13 6.55 0.01
CA VAL A 318 -10.41 7.16 1.15
C VAL A 318 -10.61 8.65 1.18
N VAL A 319 -10.27 9.33 0.09
CA VAL A 319 -10.33 10.80 -0.06
C VAL A 319 -11.68 11.19 -0.67
N VAL A 320 -12.39 12.09 -0.02
CA VAL A 320 -13.64 12.67 -0.53
C VAL A 320 -13.33 14.04 -1.14
N ASP A 321 -13.57 14.14 -2.45
CA ASP A 321 -13.30 15.38 -3.19
C ASP A 321 -14.09 16.56 -2.65
N GLY A 322 -13.42 17.68 -2.44
CA GLY A 322 -14.03 18.90 -1.90
C GLY A 322 -14.38 18.85 -0.40
N GLU A 323 -14.07 17.74 0.31
CA GLU A 323 -14.33 17.60 1.75
C GLU A 323 -13.07 17.26 2.56
N THR A 324 -12.28 16.29 2.09
CA THR A 324 -11.06 15.85 2.79
C THR A 324 -9.79 16.05 1.97
N GLY A 325 -9.94 16.55 0.73
CA GLY A 325 -8.86 16.78 -0.19
C GLY A 325 -9.37 17.11 -1.60
N TRP A 326 -8.47 17.01 -2.56
CA TRP A 326 -8.71 17.24 -3.98
C TRP A 326 -8.43 15.96 -4.75
N LEU A 327 -9.38 15.50 -5.56
CA LEU A 327 -9.20 14.37 -6.45
C LEU A 327 -8.92 14.86 -7.87
N VAL A 328 -7.74 14.54 -8.36
CA VAL A 328 -7.30 14.86 -9.73
C VAL A 328 -7.77 13.75 -10.68
N PRO A 329 -8.60 14.06 -11.66
CA PRO A 329 -9.08 13.06 -12.61
C PRO A 329 -7.93 12.52 -13.48
N ILE A 330 -8.02 11.24 -13.84
CA ILE A 330 -7.07 10.58 -14.74
C ILE A 330 -7.84 9.67 -15.71
N GLU A 331 -7.60 9.85 -16.99
CA GLU A 331 -7.97 8.89 -18.03
C GLU A 331 -6.74 8.06 -18.38
N GLN A 332 -6.87 6.72 -18.35
CA GLN A 332 -5.72 5.82 -18.46
C GLN A 332 -5.82 4.93 -19.69
N VAL A 333 -4.69 4.64 -20.32
CA VAL A 333 -4.61 3.63 -21.38
C VAL A 333 -4.99 2.25 -20.83
N GLN A 334 -5.65 1.43 -21.66
CA GLN A 334 -6.23 0.15 -21.21
C GLN A 334 -5.25 -1.03 -21.41
N ASP A 335 -3.95 -0.78 -21.15
CA ASP A 335 -2.88 -1.79 -21.28
C ASP A 335 -2.36 -2.32 -19.93
N GLY A 336 -2.97 -1.90 -18.83
CA GLY A 336 -2.59 -2.28 -17.46
C GLY A 336 -1.43 -1.47 -16.88
N THR A 337 -0.80 -0.56 -17.63
CA THR A 337 0.31 0.28 -17.13
C THR A 337 -0.15 1.40 -16.22
N GLY A 338 -1.41 1.80 -16.31
CA GLY A 338 -1.93 2.98 -15.62
C GLY A 338 -1.48 4.31 -16.23
N THR A 339 -0.79 4.30 -17.36
CA THR A 339 -0.29 5.51 -18.01
C THR A 339 -1.46 6.43 -18.38
N PRO A 340 -1.39 7.76 -18.09
CA PRO A 340 -2.39 8.71 -18.55
C PRO A 340 -2.48 8.74 -20.07
N VAL A 341 -3.69 8.83 -20.64
CA VAL A 341 -3.92 9.03 -22.08
C VAL A 341 -3.33 10.37 -22.52
N ASP A 342 -3.51 11.41 -21.70
CA ASP A 342 -2.91 12.72 -21.88
C ASP A 342 -2.06 13.09 -20.65
N PRO A 343 -0.74 12.78 -20.66
CA PRO A 343 0.15 13.06 -19.55
C PRO A 343 0.29 14.57 -19.24
N ASP A 344 0.23 15.43 -20.26
CA ASP A 344 0.42 16.87 -20.07
C ASP A 344 -0.81 17.49 -19.41
N ARG A 345 -2.01 17.08 -19.80
CA ARG A 345 -3.25 17.46 -19.14
C ARG A 345 -3.26 16.98 -17.68
N PHE A 346 -2.90 15.72 -17.43
CA PHE A 346 -2.84 15.19 -16.07
C PHE A 346 -1.86 15.98 -15.18
N VAL A 347 -0.70 16.36 -15.70
CA VAL A 347 0.27 17.21 -15.01
C VAL A 347 -0.32 18.60 -14.72
N ALA A 348 -1.03 19.21 -15.68
CA ALA A 348 -1.66 20.51 -15.49
C ALA A 348 -2.78 20.47 -14.44
N ASP A 349 -3.64 19.44 -14.48
CA ASP A 349 -4.71 19.24 -13.49
C ASP A 349 -4.14 19.00 -12.08
N LEU A 350 -3.04 18.23 -11.96
CA LEU A 350 -2.33 18.01 -10.71
C LEU A 350 -1.71 19.33 -10.18
N ALA A 351 -1.10 20.12 -11.06
CA ALA A 351 -0.54 21.42 -10.70
C ALA A 351 -1.63 22.38 -10.20
N ALA A 352 -2.78 22.41 -10.87
CA ALA A 352 -3.91 23.23 -10.46
C ALA A 352 -4.42 22.87 -9.07
N ALA A 353 -4.61 21.56 -8.78
CA ALA A 353 -5.05 21.08 -7.46
C ALA A 353 -4.02 21.39 -6.36
N LEU A 354 -2.72 21.25 -6.65
CA LEU A 354 -1.66 21.62 -5.72
C LEU A 354 -1.64 23.11 -5.43
N ASN A 355 -1.78 23.96 -6.45
CA ASN A 355 -1.86 25.41 -6.28
C ASN A 355 -3.09 25.82 -5.44
N GLU A 356 -4.24 25.19 -5.65
CA GLU A 356 -5.43 25.42 -4.85
C GLU A 356 -5.18 25.05 -3.38
N ALA A 357 -4.56 23.90 -3.13
CA ALA A 357 -4.27 23.42 -1.77
C ALA A 357 -3.31 24.33 -0.98
N VAL A 358 -2.35 24.99 -1.65
CA VAL A 358 -1.39 25.89 -0.98
C VAL A 358 -1.84 27.34 -0.93
N SER A 359 -2.80 27.76 -1.77
CA SER A 359 -3.28 29.14 -1.83
C SER A 359 -4.38 29.47 -0.83
N ASP A 360 -5.09 28.45 -0.29
CA ASP A 360 -6.18 28.63 0.67
C ASP A 360 -5.90 27.80 1.96
N PRO A 361 -5.13 28.35 2.91
CA PRO A 361 -4.79 27.66 4.14
C PRO A 361 -6.00 27.29 5.02
N ASP A 362 -7.07 28.07 5.00
CA ASP A 362 -8.26 27.82 5.81
C ASP A 362 -9.03 26.61 5.25
N ARG A 363 -9.18 26.53 3.95
CA ARG A 363 -9.78 25.38 3.27
C ARG A 363 -8.92 24.11 3.45
N ALA A 364 -7.61 24.23 3.26
CA ALA A 364 -6.67 23.14 3.50
C ALA A 364 -6.80 22.59 4.93
N ARG A 365 -6.83 23.47 5.93
CA ARG A 365 -7.04 23.10 7.33
C ARG A 365 -8.38 22.41 7.57
N SER A 366 -9.46 22.95 6.97
CA SER A 366 -10.80 22.35 7.08
C SER A 366 -10.82 20.93 6.53
N PHE A 367 -10.21 20.70 5.36
CA PHE A 367 -10.10 19.38 4.74
C PHE A 367 -9.25 18.43 5.58
N GLY A 368 -8.13 18.89 6.14
CA GLY A 368 -7.29 18.07 7.02
C GLY A 368 -8.05 17.59 8.27
N LEU A 369 -8.82 18.47 8.93
CA LEU A 369 -9.66 18.12 10.07
C LEU A 369 -10.79 17.14 9.70
N ALA A 370 -11.43 17.34 8.54
CA ALA A 370 -12.43 16.41 8.03
C ALA A 370 -11.82 15.06 7.68
N GLY A 371 -10.63 15.08 7.07
CA GLY A 371 -9.84 13.89 6.76
C GLY A 371 -9.53 13.05 8.00
N ARG A 372 -9.06 13.69 9.08
CA ARG A 372 -8.81 12.99 10.33
C ARG A 372 -10.07 12.34 10.90
N ARG A 373 -11.19 13.06 10.96
CA ARG A 373 -12.46 12.46 11.42
C ARG A 373 -12.80 11.22 10.62
N ARG A 374 -12.76 11.31 9.29
CA ARG A 374 -13.03 10.19 8.40
C ARG A 374 -12.08 9.00 8.63
N ALA A 375 -10.77 9.26 8.76
CA ALA A 375 -9.77 8.21 9.03
C ALA A 375 -10.06 7.47 10.35
N VAL A 376 -10.40 8.21 11.41
CA VAL A 376 -10.71 7.63 12.74
C VAL A 376 -12.02 6.85 12.73
N ASP A 377 -13.07 7.43 12.13
CA ASP A 377 -14.43 6.88 12.24
C ASP A 377 -14.66 5.70 11.29
N SER A 378 -14.02 5.70 10.10
CA SER A 378 -14.33 4.73 9.05
C SER A 378 -13.25 3.67 8.82
N PHE A 379 -12.00 3.92 9.27
CA PHE A 379 -10.84 3.07 8.94
C PHE A 379 -10.07 2.59 10.17
N SER A 380 -10.72 2.38 11.33
CA SER A 380 -10.05 1.82 12.50
C SER A 380 -9.72 0.34 12.31
N TRP A 381 -8.54 -0.11 12.78
CA TRP A 381 -8.16 -1.53 12.73
C TRP A 381 -9.11 -2.44 13.49
N ALA A 382 -9.79 -1.95 14.54
CA ALA A 382 -10.82 -2.71 15.24
C ALA A 382 -11.99 -3.06 14.29
N SER A 383 -12.52 -2.07 13.57
CA SER A 383 -13.59 -2.28 12.58
C SER A 383 -13.14 -3.19 11.42
N ILE A 384 -11.89 -3.07 10.98
CA ILE A 384 -11.33 -3.94 9.91
C ILE A 384 -11.20 -5.39 10.42
N GLY A 385 -10.77 -5.59 11.66
CA GLY A 385 -10.73 -6.91 12.30
C GLY A 385 -12.13 -7.56 12.39
N ASP A 386 -13.15 -6.78 12.76
CA ASP A 386 -14.54 -7.26 12.81
C ASP A 386 -15.04 -7.72 11.43
N ARG A 387 -14.86 -6.90 10.40
CA ARG A 387 -15.24 -7.24 9.02
C ARG A 387 -14.48 -8.46 8.49
N THR A 388 -13.19 -8.58 8.82
CA THR A 388 -12.39 -9.76 8.45
C THR A 388 -12.93 -11.03 9.13
N LEU A 389 -13.32 -10.94 10.40
CA LEU A 389 -13.94 -12.05 11.12
C LEU A 389 -15.30 -12.46 10.50
N GLU A 390 -16.09 -11.50 10.01
CA GLU A 390 -17.33 -11.80 9.28
C GLU A 390 -17.04 -12.62 8.01
N VAL A 391 -15.98 -12.30 7.28
CA VAL A 391 -15.53 -13.12 6.12
C VAL A 391 -15.14 -14.52 6.58
N TYR A 392 -14.36 -14.66 7.67
CA TYR A 392 -14.00 -15.98 8.21
C TYR A 392 -15.22 -16.84 8.57
N ARG A 393 -16.17 -16.25 9.29
CA ARG A 393 -17.43 -16.94 9.65
C ARG A 393 -18.23 -17.36 8.42
N SER A 394 -18.29 -16.49 7.41
CA SER A 394 -19.05 -16.79 6.19
C SER A 394 -18.52 -18.00 5.42
N VAL A 395 -17.20 -18.23 5.42
CA VAL A 395 -16.61 -19.40 4.73
C VAL A 395 -16.66 -20.67 5.55
N LEU A 396 -16.81 -20.59 6.87
CA LEU A 396 -16.99 -21.72 7.77
C LEU A 396 -18.47 -22.12 7.91
N GLY A 397 -19.41 -21.31 7.37
CA GLY A 397 -20.85 -21.55 7.51
C GLY A 397 -21.37 -21.30 8.92
N ALA A 398 -20.71 -20.40 9.68
CA ALA A 398 -20.98 -20.14 11.09
C ALA A 398 -21.67 -18.78 11.29
#